data_b1ba19a7fd2630da5d8a1f0f84b3ff33
#
_entry.id   b1ba19a7fd2630da5d8a1f0f84b3ff33
#
_cell.length_a   1.000
_cell.length_b   1.000
_cell.length_c   1.000
_cell.angle_alpha   90.00
_cell.angle_beta   90.00
_cell.angle_gamma   90.00
#
_symmetry.space_group_name_H-M   'P 1'
#
loop_
_entity.id
_entity.type
_entity.pdbx_description
1 polymer ?
#
loop_
_entity_poly.entity_id
_entity_poly.type
_entity_poly.pdbx_seq_one_letter_code
_entity_poly.pdbx_strand_id
1 'polypeptide(L)'
;MSVEAKIQETEPKNAPLSTCTTCPYCGVGCGIRTDGVTLKGDTQHPANAGRLCVKGSSVLETLGDQDRLLNPEVDGEVVSWDQALDEVAGRFRRIVDEHGPDAVAFYVSGQLLTEDYYVANKLMKGYIGSANIDTNSRLCMSSAVVAHKRAFGE
;
A
#
# COMPACT_ATOMS: atom_id res chain seq x y z
N MET A 1 -23.52 29.02 7.72
CA MET A 1 -22.32 29.82 7.39
C MET A 1 -21.39 28.87 6.71
N SER A 2 -21.33 28.92 5.38
CA SER A 2 -20.54 28.05 4.52
C SER A 2 -19.07 28.47 4.59
N VAL A 3 -18.19 27.57 5.00
CA VAL A 3 -16.75 27.77 4.89
C VAL A 3 -16.33 27.20 3.53
N GLU A 4 -16.31 28.04 2.52
CA GLU A 4 -15.66 27.75 1.26
C GLU A 4 -14.14 27.73 1.47
N ALA A 5 -13.56 26.54 1.49
CA ALA A 5 -12.12 26.37 1.43
C ALA A 5 -11.66 26.79 0.02
N LYS A 6 -11.07 27.96 -0.10
CA LYS A 6 -10.35 28.38 -1.31
C LYS A 6 -9.13 27.48 -1.48
N ILE A 7 -9.18 26.59 -2.45
CA ILE A 7 -8.00 25.92 -2.99
C ILE A 7 -7.14 27.03 -3.62
N GLN A 8 -6.02 27.35 -3.02
CA GLN A 8 -5.02 28.21 -3.62
C GLN A 8 -4.35 27.46 -4.77
N GLU A 9 -4.77 27.77 -6.00
CA GLU A 9 -3.92 27.57 -7.16
C GLU A 9 -2.69 28.46 -6.97
N THR A 10 -1.50 27.89 -6.97
CA THR A 10 -0.32 28.44 -7.64
C THR A 10 0.95 27.76 -7.15
N GLU A 11 1.46 26.83 -7.92
CA GLU A 11 2.90 26.74 -8.07
C GLU A 11 3.26 26.63 -9.56
N PRO A 12 4.37 27.27 -10.02
CA PRO A 12 4.71 27.33 -11.42
C PRO A 12 5.02 25.92 -11.95
N LYS A 13 4.46 25.60 -13.12
CA LYS A 13 4.64 24.32 -13.84
C LYS A 13 6.10 23.92 -14.16
N ASN A 14 7.09 24.67 -13.68
CA ASN A 14 8.53 24.48 -13.87
C ASN A 14 9.34 24.46 -12.55
N ALA A 15 8.69 24.30 -11.40
CA ALA A 15 9.45 24.05 -10.17
C ALA A 15 10.23 22.73 -10.30
N PRO A 16 11.47 22.67 -9.83
CA PRO A 16 12.23 21.42 -9.88
C PRO A 16 11.48 20.37 -9.06
N LEU A 17 11.36 19.14 -9.59
CA LEU A 17 10.77 18.01 -8.89
C LEU A 17 11.46 17.83 -7.54
N SER A 18 10.81 18.24 -6.45
CA SER A 18 11.45 18.45 -5.15
C SER A 18 11.31 17.26 -4.20
N THR A 19 10.31 16.41 -4.41
CA THR A 19 10.05 15.27 -3.55
C THR A 19 10.52 13.98 -4.20
N CYS A 20 11.38 13.24 -3.49
CA CYS A 20 11.73 11.87 -3.81
C CYS A 20 10.84 10.93 -2.96
N THR A 21 10.20 9.98 -3.60
CA THR A 21 9.35 9.01 -2.93
C THR A 21 9.42 7.65 -3.63
N THR A 22 8.75 6.65 -3.09
CA THR A 22 8.69 5.31 -3.63
C THR A 22 7.32 5.05 -4.25
N CYS A 23 7.29 4.39 -5.40
CA CYS A 23 6.05 3.94 -6.02
C CYS A 23 5.31 2.95 -5.10
N PRO A 24 4.02 3.17 -4.80
CA PRO A 24 3.28 2.36 -3.82
C PRO A 24 2.71 1.06 -4.37
N TYR A 25 2.96 0.71 -5.65
CA TYR A 25 2.20 -0.36 -6.28
C TYR A 25 2.77 -1.77 -6.11
N CYS A 26 4.08 -1.93 -6.02
CA CYS A 26 4.64 -3.28 -5.91
C CYS A 26 6.02 -3.30 -5.27
N GLY A 27 6.49 -4.49 -4.91
CA GLY A 27 7.78 -4.73 -4.23
C GLY A 27 9.03 -4.36 -5.02
N VAL A 28 8.91 -3.89 -6.28
CA VAL A 28 10.06 -3.32 -7.01
C VAL A 28 10.57 -2.05 -6.32
N GLY A 29 9.66 -1.29 -5.68
CA GLY A 29 10.03 -0.10 -4.94
C GLY A 29 10.66 0.99 -5.81
N CYS A 30 10.11 1.22 -7.01
CA CYS A 30 10.65 2.24 -7.94
C CYS A 30 10.71 3.62 -7.33
N GLY A 31 11.86 4.28 -7.42
CA GLY A 31 12.01 5.68 -7.02
C GLY A 31 11.29 6.62 -7.98
N ILE A 32 10.59 7.58 -7.42
CA ILE A 32 9.80 8.60 -8.11
C ILE A 32 10.26 9.98 -7.64
N ARG A 33 10.31 10.93 -8.57
CA ARG A 33 10.47 12.36 -8.29
C ARG A 33 9.22 13.10 -8.75
N THR A 34 8.65 13.93 -7.88
CA THR A 34 7.42 14.66 -8.17
C THR A 34 7.35 16.01 -7.46
N ASP A 35 6.60 16.92 -8.05
CA ASP A 35 6.14 18.17 -7.45
C ASP A 35 4.64 18.13 -7.08
N GLY A 36 4.00 16.96 -7.16
CA GLY A 36 2.57 16.76 -6.96
C GLY A 36 1.71 16.94 -8.22
N VAL A 37 2.25 17.55 -9.26
CA VAL A 37 1.58 17.77 -10.56
C VAL A 37 2.24 16.98 -11.68
N THR A 38 3.56 16.92 -11.66
CA THR A 38 4.35 16.13 -12.61
C THR A 38 5.11 15.03 -11.91
N LEU A 39 5.39 13.96 -12.64
CA LEU A 39 6.08 12.79 -12.11
C LEU A 39 7.09 12.26 -13.10
N LYS A 40 8.26 11.87 -12.59
CA LYS A 40 9.31 11.16 -13.34
C LYS A 40 9.92 10.06 -12.47
N GLY A 41 10.46 9.03 -13.10
CA GLY A 41 11.29 8.07 -12.41
C GLY A 41 12.57 8.72 -11.90
N ASP A 42 13.01 8.36 -10.71
CA ASP A 42 14.27 8.84 -10.15
C ASP A 42 15.44 8.09 -10.80
N THR A 43 16.24 8.81 -11.56
CA THR A 43 17.42 8.26 -12.27
C THR A 43 18.53 7.80 -11.33
N GLN A 44 18.53 8.26 -10.09
CA GLN A 44 19.51 7.87 -9.07
C GLN A 44 19.06 6.67 -8.24
N HIS A 45 17.78 6.29 -8.36
CA HIS A 45 17.25 5.18 -7.57
C HIS A 45 17.66 3.82 -8.15
N PRO A 46 18.29 2.93 -7.36
CA PRO A 46 18.88 1.69 -7.86
C PRO A 46 17.84 0.68 -8.40
N ALA A 47 16.62 0.68 -7.89
CA ALA A 47 15.60 -0.28 -8.30
C ALA A 47 15.09 -0.06 -9.73
N ASN A 48 15.06 1.17 -10.23
CA ASN A 48 14.45 1.48 -11.52
C ASN A 48 15.29 2.38 -12.45
N ALA A 49 16.34 3.03 -11.96
CA ALA A 49 17.22 3.90 -12.74
C ALA A 49 16.43 4.85 -13.67
N GLY A 50 15.40 5.48 -13.13
CA GLY A 50 14.52 6.42 -13.83
C GLY A 50 13.41 5.80 -14.69
N ARG A 51 13.32 4.47 -14.78
CA ARG A 51 12.27 3.79 -15.55
C ARG A 51 11.04 3.57 -14.69
N LEU A 52 9.86 3.72 -15.29
CA LEU A 52 8.58 3.42 -14.66
C LEU A 52 7.72 2.56 -15.60
N CYS A 53 6.94 1.67 -15.03
CA CYS A 53 5.87 0.99 -15.77
C CYS A 53 4.63 1.90 -15.86
N VAL A 54 3.62 1.48 -16.61
CA VAL A 54 2.38 2.24 -16.79
C VAL A 54 1.72 2.62 -15.46
N LYS A 55 1.72 1.75 -14.44
CA LYS A 55 1.14 2.06 -13.13
C LYS A 55 1.93 3.14 -12.39
N GLY A 56 3.27 3.03 -12.39
CA GLY A 56 4.14 4.02 -11.75
C GLY A 56 4.07 5.39 -12.41
N SER A 57 3.92 5.45 -13.74
CA SER A 57 3.78 6.72 -14.47
C SER A 57 2.43 7.41 -14.26
N SER A 58 1.39 6.66 -13.88
CA SER A 58 0.02 7.16 -13.64
C SER A 58 -0.30 7.34 -12.14
N VAL A 59 0.67 7.24 -11.24
CA VAL A 59 0.38 7.27 -9.80
C VAL A 59 -0.25 8.59 -9.33
N LEU A 60 0.06 9.71 -9.98
CA LEU A 60 -0.54 11.01 -9.64
C LEU A 60 -2.05 11.07 -9.90
N GLU A 61 -2.56 10.28 -10.83
CA GLU A 61 -4.00 10.18 -11.10
C GLU A 61 -4.78 9.64 -9.89
N THR A 62 -4.08 9.02 -8.94
CA THR A 62 -4.67 8.45 -7.73
C THR A 62 -4.65 9.40 -6.53
N LEU A 63 -4.13 10.62 -6.65
CA LEU A 63 -4.01 11.57 -5.54
C LEU A 63 -5.30 12.32 -5.23
N GLY A 64 -6.33 12.21 -6.07
CA GLY A 64 -7.64 12.81 -5.80
C GLY A 64 -8.27 12.23 -4.53
N ASP A 65 -9.03 13.05 -3.82
CA ASP A 65 -9.76 12.71 -2.59
C ASP A 65 -11.24 12.35 -2.85
N GLN A 66 -11.71 12.53 -4.08
CA GLN A 66 -13.07 12.18 -4.47
C GLN A 66 -13.31 10.67 -4.26
N ASP A 67 -14.38 10.36 -3.57
CA ASP A 67 -14.78 8.98 -3.23
C ASP A 67 -13.73 8.18 -2.45
N ARG A 68 -12.81 8.87 -1.77
CA ARG A 68 -11.76 8.25 -0.96
C ARG A 68 -12.10 8.32 0.52
N LEU A 69 -11.98 7.19 1.21
CA LEU A 69 -12.04 7.13 2.66
C LEU A 69 -10.75 7.73 3.23
N LEU A 70 -10.85 8.93 3.81
CA LEU A 70 -9.70 9.69 4.33
C LEU A 70 -9.46 9.49 5.83
N ASN A 71 -10.49 9.05 6.56
CA ASN A 71 -10.43 8.82 7.98
C ASN A 71 -10.92 7.39 8.29
N PRO A 72 -10.43 6.76 9.37
CA PRO A 72 -10.97 5.49 9.80
C PRO A 72 -12.42 5.62 10.27
N GLU A 73 -13.18 4.57 10.07
CA GLU A 73 -14.55 4.44 10.54
C GLU A 73 -14.71 3.16 11.36
N VAL A 74 -15.43 3.25 12.48
CA VAL A 74 -15.83 2.12 13.32
C VAL A 74 -17.34 2.15 13.48
N ASP A 75 -17.99 1.07 13.08
CA ASP A 75 -19.46 0.91 13.14
C ASP A 75 -20.24 2.05 12.45
N GLY A 76 -19.66 2.63 11.39
CA GLY A 76 -20.23 3.72 10.59
C GLY A 76 -19.94 5.13 11.10
N GLU A 77 -19.20 5.25 12.18
CA GLU A 77 -18.79 6.54 12.74
C GLU A 77 -17.31 6.82 12.47
N VAL A 78 -17.01 8.06 12.04
CA VAL A 78 -15.63 8.52 11.83
C VAL A 78 -14.93 8.64 13.18
N VAL A 79 -13.78 7.99 13.32
CA VAL A 79 -13.00 7.98 14.56
C VAL A 79 -11.56 8.44 14.31
N SER A 80 -10.81 8.71 15.38
CA SER A 80 -9.38 8.96 15.27
C SER A 80 -8.60 7.67 14.94
N TRP A 81 -7.39 7.82 14.41
CA TRP A 81 -6.49 6.68 14.18
C TRP A 81 -6.18 5.90 15.46
N ASP A 82 -5.98 6.59 16.58
CA ASP A 82 -5.71 5.93 17.86
C ASP A 82 -6.90 5.06 18.30
N GLN A 83 -8.12 5.59 18.20
CA GLN A 83 -9.33 4.83 18.51
C GLN A 83 -9.50 3.61 17.59
N ALA A 84 -9.27 3.77 16.29
CA ALA A 84 -9.36 2.66 15.35
C ALA A 84 -8.32 1.57 15.63
N LEU A 85 -7.08 1.96 15.92
CA LEU A 85 -6.01 1.02 16.24
C LEU A 85 -6.26 0.29 17.56
N ASP A 86 -6.75 0.99 18.59
CA ASP A 86 -7.11 0.39 19.87
C ASP A 86 -8.26 -0.63 19.70
N GLU A 87 -9.25 -0.30 18.88
CA GLU A 87 -10.36 -1.22 18.58
C GLU A 87 -9.87 -2.48 17.86
N VAL A 88 -9.04 -2.34 16.83
CA VAL A 88 -8.46 -3.47 16.09
C VAL A 88 -7.60 -4.33 17.01
N ALA A 89 -6.71 -3.71 17.78
CA ALA A 89 -5.83 -4.41 18.71
C ALA A 89 -6.62 -5.14 19.80
N GLY A 90 -7.65 -4.49 20.34
CA GLY A 90 -8.55 -5.08 21.34
C GLY A 90 -9.32 -6.28 20.81
N ARG A 91 -9.86 -6.18 19.59
CA ARG A 91 -10.56 -7.32 18.94
C ARG A 91 -9.61 -8.48 18.66
N PHE A 92 -8.42 -8.23 18.13
CA PHE A 92 -7.42 -9.28 17.91
C PHE A 92 -7.04 -9.98 19.20
N ARG A 93 -6.70 -9.22 20.25
CA ARG A 93 -6.34 -9.79 21.55
C ARG A 93 -7.45 -10.69 22.10
N ARG A 94 -8.69 -10.21 22.10
CA ARG A 94 -9.84 -10.99 22.58
C ARG A 94 -10.00 -12.31 21.80
N ILE A 95 -9.93 -12.25 20.46
CA ILE A 95 -10.05 -13.45 19.63
C ILE A 95 -8.92 -14.43 19.90
N VAL A 96 -7.70 -13.95 20.03
CA VAL A 96 -6.53 -14.80 20.32
C VAL A 96 -6.64 -15.42 21.71
N ASP A 97 -7.08 -14.65 22.72
CA ASP A 97 -7.24 -15.14 24.08
C ASP A 97 -8.36 -16.20 24.20
N GLU A 98 -9.45 -16.05 23.45
CA GLU A 98 -10.61 -16.96 23.49
C GLU A 98 -10.44 -18.19 22.60
N HIS A 99 -9.79 -18.04 21.43
CA HIS A 99 -9.80 -19.07 20.39
C HIS A 99 -8.41 -19.48 19.89
N GLY A 100 -7.36 -18.86 20.42
CA GLY A 100 -5.99 -19.08 20.02
C GLY A 100 -5.56 -18.27 18.79
N PRO A 101 -4.25 -18.23 18.52
CA PRO A 101 -3.68 -17.39 17.46
C PRO A 101 -4.14 -17.78 16.03
N ASP A 102 -4.47 -19.04 15.81
CA ASP A 102 -4.91 -19.52 14.49
C ASP A 102 -6.33 -19.09 14.12
N ALA A 103 -7.07 -18.48 15.05
CA ALA A 103 -8.37 -17.84 14.76
C ALA A 103 -8.23 -16.50 14.03
N VAL A 104 -7.01 -15.95 13.91
CA VAL A 104 -6.70 -14.75 13.15
C VAL A 104 -5.99 -15.12 11.86
N ALA A 105 -6.34 -14.45 10.77
CA ALA A 105 -5.70 -14.61 9.48
C ALA A 105 -5.48 -13.26 8.79
N PHE A 106 -4.39 -13.13 8.03
CA PHE A 106 -4.13 -12.00 7.17
C PHE A 106 -4.24 -12.42 5.70
N TYR A 107 -5.09 -11.72 4.96
CA TYR A 107 -5.14 -11.81 3.51
C TYR A 107 -4.63 -10.49 2.93
N VAL A 108 -3.39 -10.49 2.48
CA VAL A 108 -2.69 -9.28 2.04
C VAL A 108 -2.69 -9.15 0.52
N SER A 109 -2.38 -7.95 0.02
CA SER A 109 -2.25 -7.72 -1.43
C SER A 109 -0.98 -8.38 -1.98
N GLY A 110 -1.04 -8.83 -3.24
CA GLY A 110 0.15 -9.23 -4.01
C GLY A 110 0.99 -8.06 -4.51
N GLN A 111 0.61 -6.83 -4.22
CA GLN A 111 1.26 -5.61 -4.69
C GLN A 111 1.61 -4.65 -3.54
N LEU A 112 2.10 -5.20 -2.44
CA LEU A 112 2.65 -4.43 -1.33
C LEU A 112 4.13 -4.11 -1.57
N LEU A 113 4.63 -3.10 -0.88
CA LEU A 113 6.06 -2.87 -0.76
C LEU A 113 6.72 -3.99 0.05
N THR A 114 8.02 -4.18 -0.11
CA THR A 114 8.78 -5.20 0.65
C THR A 114 8.67 -4.98 2.15
N GLU A 115 8.68 -3.73 2.57
CA GLU A 115 8.53 -3.32 3.97
C GLU A 115 7.16 -3.70 4.54
N ASP A 116 6.10 -3.54 3.77
CA ASP A 116 4.73 -3.91 4.17
C ASP A 116 4.63 -5.44 4.38
N TYR A 117 5.19 -6.24 3.47
CA TYR A 117 5.26 -7.69 3.64
C TYR A 117 6.05 -8.08 4.89
N TYR A 118 7.18 -7.43 5.12
CA TYR A 118 8.00 -7.67 6.30
C TYR A 118 7.23 -7.41 7.59
N VAL A 119 6.59 -6.24 7.70
CA VAL A 119 5.82 -5.85 8.89
C VAL A 119 4.62 -6.78 9.10
N ALA A 120 3.85 -7.09 8.04
CA ALA A 120 2.72 -8.00 8.13
C ALA A 120 3.14 -9.40 8.59
N ASN A 121 4.22 -9.95 8.03
CA ASN A 121 4.76 -11.23 8.46
C ASN A 121 5.26 -11.21 9.91
N LYS A 122 5.95 -10.15 10.30
CA LYS A 122 6.46 -10.00 11.66
C LYS A 122 5.32 -9.91 12.67
N LEU A 123 4.27 -9.13 12.36
CA LEU A 123 3.09 -9.03 13.21
C LEU A 123 2.41 -10.39 13.34
N MET A 124 2.12 -11.05 12.23
CA MET A 124 1.36 -12.31 12.22
C MET A 124 2.13 -13.46 12.88
N LYS A 125 3.39 -13.68 12.46
CA LYS A 125 4.18 -14.81 12.95
C LYS A 125 4.90 -14.54 14.26
N GLY A 126 5.37 -13.30 14.47
CA GLY A 126 6.17 -12.94 15.63
C GLY A 126 5.37 -12.51 16.86
N TYR A 127 4.25 -11.83 16.66
CA TYR A 127 3.45 -11.27 17.76
C TYR A 127 2.12 -11.98 17.96
N ILE A 128 1.36 -12.25 16.89
CA ILE A 128 0.11 -13.01 16.98
C ILE A 128 0.40 -14.50 17.20
N GLY A 129 1.45 -15.02 16.56
CA GLY A 129 1.88 -16.40 16.74
C GLY A 129 1.20 -17.38 15.79
N SER A 130 0.67 -16.92 14.64
CA SER A 130 0.05 -17.75 13.62
C SER A 130 0.77 -17.66 12.27
N ALA A 131 0.68 -18.71 11.47
CA ALA A 131 1.17 -18.74 10.09
C ALA A 131 0.09 -18.43 9.05
N ASN A 132 -1.12 -18.07 9.48
CA ASN A 132 -2.29 -17.83 8.62
C ASN A 132 -2.18 -16.48 7.88
N ILE A 133 -1.20 -16.37 7.00
CA ILE A 133 -1.02 -15.21 6.12
C ILE A 133 -0.86 -15.68 4.69
N ASP A 134 -1.68 -15.13 3.79
CA ASP A 134 -1.64 -15.43 2.36
C ASP A 134 -1.97 -14.16 1.56
N THR A 135 -1.87 -14.26 0.24
CA THR A 135 -2.02 -13.14 -0.69
C THR A 135 -2.78 -13.57 -1.95
N ASN A 136 -3.38 -12.62 -2.64
CA ASN A 136 -4.02 -12.83 -3.92
C ASN A 136 -3.05 -13.15 -5.08
N SER A 137 -1.74 -13.09 -4.88
CA SER A 137 -0.73 -13.33 -5.90
C SER A 137 -0.89 -14.70 -6.55
N ARG A 138 -1.32 -15.70 -5.79
CA ARG A 138 -1.61 -17.03 -6.31
C ARG A 138 -2.69 -16.99 -7.41
N LEU A 139 -3.78 -16.27 -7.16
CA LEU A 139 -4.90 -16.19 -8.11
C LEU A 139 -4.52 -15.38 -9.35
N CYS A 140 -3.87 -14.23 -9.20
CA CYS A 140 -3.54 -13.37 -10.34
C CYS A 140 -2.35 -13.86 -11.15
N MET A 141 -1.43 -14.66 -10.57
CA MET A 141 -0.20 -15.12 -11.22
C MET A 141 -0.16 -16.61 -11.56
N SER A 142 -1.14 -17.40 -11.15
CA SER A 142 -1.08 -18.87 -11.35
C SER A 142 -0.96 -19.26 -12.82
N SER A 143 -1.68 -18.59 -13.70
CA SER A 143 -1.58 -18.84 -15.17
C SER A 143 -0.21 -18.47 -15.72
N ALA A 144 0.37 -17.36 -15.27
CA ALA A 144 1.71 -16.94 -15.68
C ALA A 144 2.78 -17.93 -15.18
N VAL A 145 2.69 -18.38 -13.93
CA VAL A 145 3.60 -19.40 -13.39
C VAL A 145 3.52 -20.71 -14.19
N VAL A 146 2.31 -21.17 -14.48
CA VAL A 146 2.13 -22.40 -15.31
C VAL A 146 2.68 -22.20 -16.70
N ALA A 147 2.47 -21.04 -17.33
CA ALA A 147 3.00 -20.74 -18.63
C ALA A 147 4.53 -20.73 -18.67
N HIS A 148 5.17 -20.11 -17.67
CA HIS A 148 6.64 -20.11 -17.51
C HIS A 148 7.19 -21.52 -17.36
N LYS A 149 6.59 -22.32 -16.45
CA LYS A 149 7.01 -23.71 -16.26
C LYS A 149 6.88 -24.55 -17.53
N ARG A 150 5.82 -24.35 -18.30
CA ARG A 150 5.64 -25.08 -19.57
C ARG A 150 6.58 -24.63 -20.66
N ALA A 151 6.89 -23.35 -20.74
CA ALA A 151 7.71 -22.77 -21.81
C ALA A 151 9.21 -22.93 -21.54
N PHE A 152 9.64 -22.82 -20.28
CA PHE A 152 11.05 -22.73 -19.89
C PHE A 152 11.49 -23.84 -18.92
N GLY A 153 10.61 -24.64 -18.40
CA GLY A 153 10.92 -25.71 -17.44
C GLY A 153 11.10 -25.27 -15.99
N GLU A 154 10.84 -23.99 -15.69
CA GLU A 154 11.03 -23.38 -14.36
C GLU A 154 9.74 -22.80 -13.79
#